data_9e7722442b652b6d73e95953070098f3
#
_entry.id   9e7722442b652b6d73e95953070098f3
#
_cell.length_a   1.000
_cell.length_b   1.000
_cell.length_c   1.000
_cell.angle_alpha   90.00
_cell.angle_beta   90.00
_cell.angle_gamma   90.00
#
_symmetry.space_group_name_H-M   'P 1'
#
loop_
_entity.id
_entity.type
_entity.pdbx_description
1 polymer ?
#
loop_
_entity_poly.entity_id
_entity_poly.type
_entity_poly.pdbx_seq_one_letter_code
_entity_poly.pdbx_strand_id
1 'polypeptide(L)'
;MFYEIRTYRIKTGAVPAYLKLVEEEGIELQKRYLGQLVGYFFSEIGPQNQIVHIWAYPSLDERERRRAALAEDRAWQAFAPKIQALMEEMENKIMKPARFSPLA
;
A
#
# COMPACT_ATOMS: atom_id res chain seq x y z
N MET A 1 0.01 8.66 -16.11
CA MET A 1 0.25 7.75 -14.98
C MET A 1 0.21 8.53 -13.68
N PHE A 2 -0.47 7.99 -12.68
CA PHE A 2 -0.49 8.55 -11.33
C PHE A 2 0.13 7.54 -10.37
N TYR A 3 0.77 8.05 -9.33
CA TYR A 3 1.39 7.22 -8.30
C TYR A 3 0.76 7.53 -6.96
N GLU A 4 0.28 6.50 -6.29
CA GLU A 4 -0.23 6.63 -4.93
C GLU A 4 0.85 6.20 -3.97
N ILE A 5 1.27 7.11 -3.10
CA ILE A 5 2.26 6.87 -2.07
C ILE A 5 1.52 6.75 -0.75
N ARG A 6 1.54 5.57 -0.17
CA ARG A 6 0.86 5.28 1.08
C ARG A 6 1.89 5.14 2.19
N THR A 7 1.70 5.90 3.26
CA THR A 7 2.61 5.90 4.41
C THR A 7 1.82 5.55 5.65
N TYR A 8 2.27 4.50 6.35
CA TYR A 8 1.62 4.03 7.56
C TYR A 8 2.59 4.10 8.72
N ARG A 9 2.07 4.44 9.90
CA ARG A 9 2.80 4.26 11.15
C ARG A 9 2.24 3.01 11.84
N ILE A 10 3.13 2.07 12.12
CA ILE A 10 2.81 0.79 12.74
C ILE A 10 3.13 0.87 14.23
N LYS A 11 2.39 0.14 15.05
CA LYS A 11 2.64 0.05 16.48
C LYS A 11 4.09 -0.38 16.73
N THR A 12 4.70 0.19 17.75
CA THR A 12 6.08 -0.11 18.11
C THR A 12 6.28 -1.63 18.27
N GLY A 13 7.29 -2.15 17.58
CA GLY A 13 7.62 -3.57 17.59
C GLY A 13 6.78 -4.44 16.67
N ALA A 14 5.77 -3.90 15.99
CA ALA A 14 4.85 -4.70 15.18
C ALA A 14 5.20 -4.74 13.68
N VAL A 15 6.24 -4.03 13.23
CA VAL A 15 6.62 -4.04 11.81
C VAL A 15 6.89 -5.44 11.28
N PRO A 16 7.66 -6.30 11.96
CA PRO A 16 7.87 -7.66 11.47
C PRO A 16 6.56 -8.45 11.30
N ALA A 17 5.65 -8.34 12.25
CA ALA A 17 4.35 -9.01 12.18
C ALA A 17 3.52 -8.47 11.03
N TYR A 18 3.52 -7.14 10.83
CA TYR A 18 2.84 -6.48 9.71
C TYR A 18 3.36 -7.00 8.37
N LEU A 19 4.67 -7.01 8.19
CA LEU A 19 5.28 -7.44 6.94
C LEU A 19 5.00 -8.92 6.64
N LYS A 20 5.02 -9.75 7.68
CA LYS A 20 4.70 -11.17 7.53
C LYS A 20 3.26 -11.38 7.07
N LEU A 21 2.31 -10.68 7.70
CA LEU A 21 0.90 -10.74 7.32
C LEU A 21 0.69 -10.30 5.88
N VAL A 22 1.30 -9.18 5.47
CA VAL A 22 1.18 -8.69 4.11
C VAL A 22 1.76 -9.69 3.12
N GLU A 23 2.95 -10.22 3.39
CA GLU A 23 3.60 -11.18 2.50
C GLU A 23 2.78 -12.47 2.34
N GLU A 24 2.24 -12.98 3.43
CA GLU A 24 1.56 -14.28 3.41
C GLU A 24 0.10 -14.18 2.96
N GLU A 25 -0.61 -13.10 3.28
CA GLU A 25 -2.06 -13.04 3.08
C GLU A 25 -2.55 -11.88 2.23
N GLY A 26 -1.78 -10.81 2.06
CA GLY A 26 -2.29 -9.57 1.51
C GLY A 26 -1.72 -9.17 0.15
N ILE A 27 -0.41 -9.31 -0.04
CA ILE A 27 0.25 -8.69 -1.20
C ILE A 27 -0.22 -9.26 -2.54
N GLU A 28 -0.49 -10.56 -2.63
CA GLU A 28 -0.96 -11.14 -3.89
C GLU A 28 -2.37 -10.65 -4.24
N LEU A 29 -3.23 -10.46 -3.24
CA LEU A 29 -4.55 -9.87 -3.45
C LEU A 29 -4.42 -8.43 -3.93
N GLN A 30 -3.57 -7.64 -3.28
CA GLN A 30 -3.34 -6.26 -3.68
C GLN A 30 -2.83 -6.18 -5.12
N LYS A 31 -1.84 -6.98 -5.49
CA LYS A 31 -1.31 -7.00 -6.86
C LYS A 31 -2.38 -7.38 -7.88
N ARG A 32 -3.21 -8.36 -7.55
CA ARG A 32 -4.27 -8.83 -8.45
C ARG A 32 -5.26 -7.72 -8.78
N TYR A 33 -5.69 -6.97 -7.78
CA TYR A 33 -6.71 -5.93 -7.95
C TYR A 33 -6.13 -4.56 -8.29
N LEU A 34 -5.05 -4.16 -7.60
CA LEU A 34 -4.49 -2.83 -7.78
C LEU A 34 -3.53 -2.73 -8.97
N GLY A 35 -2.96 -3.85 -9.37
CA GLY A 35 -2.12 -3.92 -10.56
C GLY A 35 -0.65 -3.65 -10.24
N GLN A 36 -0.15 -2.47 -10.62
CA GLN A 36 1.29 -2.21 -10.62
C GLN A 36 1.79 -1.73 -9.25
N LEU A 37 2.48 -2.60 -8.54
CA LEU A 37 3.25 -2.23 -7.37
C LEU A 37 4.61 -1.67 -7.80
N VAL A 38 4.89 -0.42 -7.42
CA VAL A 38 6.19 0.22 -7.71
C VAL A 38 7.23 -0.16 -6.67
N GLY A 39 6.86 -0.18 -5.41
CA GLY A 39 7.75 -0.58 -4.33
C GLY A 39 7.04 -0.66 -3.00
N TYR A 40 7.66 -1.39 -2.06
CA TYR A 40 7.13 -1.59 -0.72
C TYR A 40 8.30 -1.53 0.25
N PHE A 41 8.27 -0.60 1.20
CA PHE A 41 9.42 -0.23 2.01
C PHE A 41 9.07 -0.21 3.49
N PHE A 42 10.07 -0.46 4.32
CA PHE A 42 9.99 -0.20 5.76
C PHE A 42 11.23 0.59 6.18
N SER A 43 11.10 1.37 7.27
CA SER A 43 12.18 2.25 7.71
C SER A 43 13.37 1.46 8.25
N GLU A 44 14.55 1.77 7.71
CA GLU A 44 15.83 1.33 8.28
C GLU A 44 16.40 2.42 9.18
N ILE A 45 16.45 3.65 8.67
CA ILE A 45 16.94 4.83 9.38
C ILE A 45 15.92 5.95 9.18
N GLY A 46 15.61 6.69 10.23
CA GLY A 46 14.62 7.76 10.20
C GLY A 46 13.43 7.43 11.06
N PRO A 47 12.22 7.89 10.72
CA PRO A 47 11.03 7.57 11.51
C PRO A 47 10.86 6.06 11.65
N GLN A 48 10.90 5.59 12.88
CA GLN A 48 10.76 4.16 13.18
C GLN A 48 9.33 3.71 12.93
N ASN A 49 9.15 2.41 12.69
CA ASN A 49 7.83 1.78 12.54
C ASN A 49 7.02 2.31 11.36
N GLN A 50 7.71 2.80 10.32
CA GLN A 50 7.06 3.36 9.15
C GLN A 50 7.09 2.37 7.98
N ILE A 51 5.95 2.29 7.29
CA ILE A 51 5.79 1.53 6.05
C ILE A 51 5.46 2.53 4.95
N VAL A 52 6.11 2.39 3.79
CA VAL A 52 5.78 3.17 2.59
C VAL A 52 5.62 2.21 1.43
N HIS A 53 4.48 2.30 0.74
CA HIS A 53 4.32 1.54 -0.51
C HIS A 53 3.70 2.41 -1.58
N ILE A 54 4.01 2.09 -2.82
CA ILE A 54 3.69 2.94 -3.97
C ILE A 54 3.03 2.08 -5.05
N TRP A 55 1.87 2.55 -5.51
CA TRP A 55 1.07 1.90 -6.55
C TRP A 55 0.89 2.85 -7.72
N ALA A 56 1.01 2.34 -8.94
CA ALA A 56 0.83 3.13 -10.16
C ALA A 56 -0.52 2.81 -10.81
N TYR A 57 -1.18 3.87 -11.30
CA TYR A 57 -2.48 3.76 -11.97
C TYR A 57 -2.47 4.60 -13.25
N PRO A 58 -3.08 4.09 -14.34
CA PRO A 58 -3.17 4.88 -15.59
C PRO A 58 -4.02 6.13 -15.42
N SER A 59 -5.04 6.09 -14.56
CA SER A 59 -5.95 7.20 -14.31
C SER A 59 -6.54 7.11 -12.92
N LEU A 60 -7.13 8.19 -12.43
CA LEU A 60 -7.84 8.18 -11.15
C LEU A 60 -9.11 7.32 -11.23
N ASP A 61 -9.78 7.30 -12.36
CA ASP A 61 -10.94 6.43 -12.54
C ASP A 61 -10.56 4.96 -12.43
N GLU A 62 -9.43 4.58 -13.02
CA GLU A 62 -8.94 3.22 -12.92
C GLU A 62 -8.59 2.85 -11.47
N ARG A 63 -7.98 3.78 -10.75
CA ARG A 63 -7.70 3.59 -9.32
C ARG A 63 -8.98 3.31 -8.54
N GLU A 64 -10.02 4.12 -8.78
CA GLU A 64 -11.30 3.95 -8.07
C GLU A 64 -11.92 2.57 -8.35
N ARG A 65 -11.94 2.16 -9.61
CA ARG A 65 -12.48 0.85 -10.00
C ARG A 65 -11.71 -0.30 -9.33
N ARG A 66 -10.38 -0.23 -9.36
CA ARG A 66 -9.54 -1.29 -8.81
C ARG A 66 -9.67 -1.38 -7.29
N ARG A 67 -9.68 -0.25 -6.61
CA ARG A 67 -9.84 -0.22 -5.16
C ARG A 67 -11.23 -0.68 -4.74
N ALA A 68 -12.26 -0.34 -5.48
CA ALA A 68 -13.61 -0.83 -5.21
C ALA A 68 -13.70 -2.36 -5.35
N ALA A 69 -13.07 -2.91 -6.39
CA ALA A 69 -13.03 -4.35 -6.59
C ALA A 69 -12.30 -5.08 -5.45
N LEU A 70 -11.18 -4.52 -5.00
CA LEU A 70 -10.44 -5.07 -3.85
C LEU A 70 -11.31 -5.07 -2.59
N ALA A 71 -12.01 -3.98 -2.33
CA ALA A 71 -12.85 -3.84 -1.14
C ALA A 71 -13.99 -4.88 -1.10
N GLU A 72 -14.42 -5.38 -2.24
CA GLU A 72 -15.48 -6.40 -2.33
C GLU A 72 -14.95 -7.83 -2.22
N ASP A 73 -13.64 -8.04 -2.28
CA ASP A 73 -13.04 -9.35 -2.17
C ASP A 73 -13.15 -9.87 -0.74
N ARG A 74 -13.68 -11.08 -0.58
CA ARG A 74 -13.90 -11.66 0.75
C ARG A 74 -12.61 -11.97 1.49
N ALA A 75 -11.58 -12.43 0.77
CA ALA A 75 -10.29 -12.71 1.38
C ALA A 75 -9.64 -11.41 1.88
N TRP A 76 -9.80 -10.32 1.12
CA TRP A 76 -9.33 -9.00 1.52
C TRP A 76 -10.08 -8.51 2.77
N GLN A 77 -11.39 -8.68 2.78
CA GLN A 77 -12.22 -8.27 3.93
C GLN A 77 -11.82 -9.02 5.22
N ALA A 78 -11.40 -10.26 5.09
CA ALA A 78 -10.91 -11.06 6.22
C ALA A 78 -9.49 -10.64 6.65
N PHE A 79 -8.66 -10.25 5.69
CA PHE A 79 -7.27 -9.87 5.94
C PHE A 79 -7.12 -8.46 6.50
N ALA A 80 -7.81 -7.47 5.91
CA ALA A 80 -7.60 -6.05 6.21
C ALA A 80 -7.67 -5.72 7.71
N PRO A 81 -8.63 -6.24 8.49
CA PRO A 81 -8.67 -5.97 9.93
C PRO A 81 -7.41 -6.41 10.68
N LYS A 82 -6.74 -7.45 10.19
CA LYS A 82 -5.51 -7.96 10.84
C LYS A 82 -4.39 -6.93 10.81
N ILE A 83 -4.17 -6.29 9.65
CA ILE A 83 -3.13 -5.26 9.54
C ILE A 83 -3.59 -3.94 10.14
N GLN A 84 -4.87 -3.60 10.05
CA GLN A 84 -5.41 -2.38 10.65
C GLN A 84 -5.21 -2.38 12.17
N ALA A 85 -5.31 -3.53 12.81
CA ALA A 85 -5.06 -3.65 14.24
C ALA A 85 -3.63 -3.29 14.63
N LEU A 86 -2.68 -3.33 13.69
CA LEU A 86 -1.27 -2.99 13.92
C LEU A 86 -0.93 -1.56 13.52
N MET A 87 -1.85 -0.83 12.92
CA MET A 87 -1.61 0.53 12.43
C MET A 87 -2.05 1.58 13.45
N GLU A 88 -1.27 2.65 13.54
CA GLU A 88 -1.61 3.84 14.34
C GLU A 88 -2.04 5.01 13.46
N GLU A 89 -1.39 5.19 12.32
CA GLU A 89 -1.71 6.26 11.37
C GLU A 89 -1.59 5.77 9.95
N MET A 90 -2.42 6.34 9.09
CA MET A 90 -2.39 6.10 7.64
C MET A 90 -2.48 7.43 6.93
N GLU A 91 -1.65 7.61 5.91
CA GLU A 91 -1.82 8.72 4.97
C GLU A 91 -1.54 8.25 3.57
N ASN A 92 -2.10 8.94 2.59
CA ASN A 92 -1.78 8.68 1.19
C ASN A 92 -1.69 9.99 0.41
N LYS A 93 -0.89 9.96 -0.65
CA LYS A 93 -0.72 11.07 -1.58
C LYS A 93 -0.83 10.53 -2.98
N ILE A 94 -1.52 11.29 -3.84
CA ILE A 94 -1.58 11.01 -5.27
C ILE A 94 -0.63 11.99 -5.95
N MET A 95 0.36 11.46 -6.65
CA MET A 95 1.44 12.25 -7.26
C MET A 95 1.51 11.97 -8.75
N LYS A 96 1.88 13.01 -9.51
CA LYS A 96 2.21 12.86 -10.93
C LYS A 96 3.72 12.95 -11.08
N PRO A 97 4.33 12.09 -11.91
CA PRO A 97 5.78 12.19 -12.12
C PRO A 97 6.11 13.45 -12.91
N ALA A 98 7.21 14.11 -12.53
CA ALA A 98 7.74 15.19 -13.33
C ALA A 98 8.16 14.66 -14.69
N ARG A 99 8.12 15.52 -15.72
CA ARG A 99 8.46 15.12 -17.10
C ARG A 99 9.83 14.43 -17.22
N PHE A 100 10.79 14.84 -16.41
CA PHE A 100 12.15 14.28 -16.43
C PHE A 100 12.34 13.11 -15.46
N SER A 101 11.30 12.70 -14.75
CA SER A 101 11.39 11.55 -13.85
C SER A 101 11.55 10.24 -14.63
N PRO A 102 12.36 9.28 -14.13
CA PRO A 102 12.39 7.95 -14.74
C PRO A 102 11.03 7.25 -14.74
N LEU A 103 10.09 7.74 -13.94
CA LEU A 103 8.72 7.18 -13.85
C LEU A 103 7.71 7.94 -14.69
N ALA A 104 8.16 8.93 -15.46
CA ALA A 104 7.26 9.71 -16.32
C ALA A 104 6.66 8.87 -17.43
#